data_ca288a57408e2d057fb180e037cee479
#
_entry.id   ca288a57408e2d057fb180e037cee479
#
_cell.length_a   1.000
_cell.length_b   1.000
_cell.length_c   1.000
_cell.angle_alpha   90.00
_cell.angle_beta   90.00
_cell.angle_gamma   90.00
#
_symmetry.space_group_name_H-M   'P 1'
#
loop_
_entity.id
_entity.type
_entity.pdbx_description
1 polymer ?
#
loop_
_entity_poly.entity_id
_entity_poly.type
_entity_poly.pdbx_seq_one_letter_code
_entity_poly.pdbx_strand_id
1 'polypeptide(L)'
;MPGIQVEAIMNRGDLVPDSVILRLIRNALTTKGWLMPKDGATAFTVNSMATGAETTDLGQDNYVNVSPPLDAEYEYSEHPDTSFILDGFPRNPAQATQLDKLIPINLAIHVHTPTEIILDRICNRWIHPSSGRTYNTTFNPPKVAGQDDVTGEKLVQRDDDKPEVWKARLKHFEESSQSLLRHYERLGVLWRVEGNTSDEISPKIFAEFQRRFGA
;
A
#
# COMPACT_ATOMS: atom_id res chain seq x y z
N MET A 1 2.89 4.63 -19.34
CA MET A 1 3.33 4.49 -17.93
C MET A 1 2.15 4.01 -17.09
N PRO A 2 2.23 2.88 -16.39
CA PRO A 2 1.10 2.35 -15.60
C PRO A 2 0.59 3.37 -14.55
N GLY A 3 1.46 4.26 -14.05
CA GLY A 3 1.08 5.30 -13.11
C GLY A 3 0.03 6.29 -13.63
N ILE A 4 0.04 6.62 -14.92
CA ILE A 4 -0.91 7.60 -15.49
C ILE A 4 -2.34 7.04 -15.57
N GLN A 5 -2.49 5.72 -15.82
CA GLN A 5 -3.81 5.10 -15.82
C GLN A 5 -4.39 4.96 -14.40
N VAL A 6 -3.54 4.60 -13.43
CA VAL A 6 -3.93 4.52 -12.02
C VAL A 6 -4.31 5.90 -11.50
N GLU A 7 -3.53 6.92 -11.81
CA GLU A 7 -3.81 8.31 -11.46
C GLU A 7 -5.14 8.80 -12.08
N ALA A 8 -5.42 8.48 -13.34
CA ALA A 8 -6.68 8.83 -14.00
C ALA A 8 -7.90 8.12 -13.39
N ILE A 9 -7.74 6.88 -12.90
CA ILE A 9 -8.78 6.13 -12.16
C ILE A 9 -9.01 6.79 -10.80
N MET A 10 -7.94 7.07 -10.07
CA MET A 10 -8.00 7.71 -8.74
C MET A 10 -8.60 9.12 -8.81
N ASN A 11 -8.23 9.91 -9.82
CA ASN A 11 -8.76 11.27 -10.02
C ASN A 11 -10.27 11.29 -10.35
N ARG A 12 -10.82 10.17 -10.86
CA ARG A 12 -12.27 9.98 -11.04
C ARG A 12 -12.99 9.48 -9.79
N GLY A 13 -12.25 9.16 -8.72
CA GLY A 13 -12.80 8.58 -7.51
C GLY A 13 -13.13 7.09 -7.63
N ASP A 14 -12.73 6.44 -8.72
CA ASP A 14 -12.94 5.01 -8.94
C ASP A 14 -11.92 4.18 -8.15
N LEU A 15 -12.32 2.98 -7.74
CA LEU A 15 -11.40 2.02 -7.13
C LEU A 15 -10.53 1.38 -8.22
N VAL A 16 -9.22 1.33 -7.98
CA VAL A 16 -8.30 0.61 -8.86
C VAL A 16 -8.63 -0.89 -8.82
N PRO A 17 -8.84 -1.55 -9.97
CA PRO A 17 -9.13 -2.99 -10.01
C PRO A 17 -8.03 -3.82 -9.35
N ASP A 18 -8.41 -4.88 -8.63
CA ASP A 18 -7.48 -5.77 -7.91
C ASP A 18 -6.40 -6.36 -8.83
N SER A 19 -6.78 -6.71 -10.06
CA SER A 19 -5.85 -7.23 -11.08
C SER A 19 -4.75 -6.24 -11.45
N VAL A 20 -5.06 -4.94 -11.44
CA VAL A 20 -4.05 -3.88 -11.71
C VAL A 20 -3.10 -3.74 -10.52
N ILE A 21 -3.63 -3.74 -9.30
CA ILE A 21 -2.83 -3.67 -8.08
C ILE A 21 -1.88 -4.87 -7.99
N LEU A 22 -2.39 -6.09 -8.17
CA LEU A 22 -1.58 -7.31 -8.18
C LEU A 22 -0.49 -7.29 -9.23
N ARG A 23 -0.79 -6.77 -10.43
CA ARG A 23 0.21 -6.62 -11.49
C ARG A 23 1.32 -5.65 -11.10
N LEU A 24 0.96 -4.52 -10.48
CA LEU A 24 1.95 -3.55 -9.99
C LEU A 24 2.84 -4.16 -8.90
N ILE A 25 2.25 -4.86 -7.93
CA ILE A 25 2.99 -5.56 -6.87
C ILE A 25 3.93 -6.59 -7.48
N ARG A 26 3.42 -7.46 -8.36
CA ARG A 26 4.22 -8.48 -9.05
C ARG A 26 5.41 -7.85 -9.78
N ASN A 27 5.16 -6.80 -10.58
CA ASN A 27 6.22 -6.13 -11.32
C ASN A 27 7.28 -5.52 -10.38
N ALA A 28 6.86 -4.90 -9.29
CA ALA A 28 7.76 -4.37 -8.28
C ALA A 28 8.62 -5.48 -7.62
N LEU A 29 8.00 -6.60 -7.25
CA LEU A 29 8.68 -7.76 -6.67
C LEU A 29 9.66 -8.40 -7.66
N THR A 30 9.28 -8.52 -8.94
CA THR A 30 10.18 -9.03 -10.00
C THR A 30 11.37 -8.10 -10.22
N THR A 31 11.13 -6.79 -10.30
CA THR A 31 12.20 -5.79 -10.46
C THR A 31 13.20 -5.81 -9.30
N LYS A 32 12.75 -6.15 -8.11
CA LYS A 32 13.57 -6.26 -6.90
C LYS A 32 14.17 -7.65 -6.66
N GLY A 33 13.98 -8.58 -7.58
CA GLY A 33 14.53 -9.92 -7.48
C GLY A 33 13.81 -10.86 -6.50
N TRP A 34 12.61 -10.50 -6.02
CA TRP A 34 11.80 -11.35 -5.18
C TRP A 34 11.07 -12.46 -5.95
N LEU A 35 10.63 -12.15 -7.18
CA LEU A 35 9.94 -13.06 -8.06
C LEU A 35 10.74 -13.27 -9.35
N MET A 36 10.89 -14.51 -9.76
CA MET A 36 11.50 -14.89 -11.03
C MET A 36 10.49 -15.68 -11.85
N PRO A 37 10.26 -15.32 -13.12
CA PRO A 37 9.43 -16.13 -14.01
C PRO A 37 10.08 -17.50 -14.25
N LYS A 38 9.33 -18.59 -14.09
CA LYS A 38 9.85 -19.96 -14.33
C LYS A 38 10.32 -20.23 -15.76
N ASP A 39 9.68 -19.56 -16.72
CA ASP A 39 9.95 -19.78 -18.15
C ASP A 39 11.14 -18.96 -18.69
N GLY A 40 11.96 -18.36 -17.83
CA GLY A 40 13.08 -17.51 -18.27
C GLY A 40 12.66 -16.25 -19.02
N ALA A 41 11.37 -15.92 -19.01
CA ALA A 41 10.86 -14.68 -19.56
C ALA A 41 11.43 -13.52 -18.73
N THR A 42 12.48 -12.90 -19.26
CA THR A 42 13.08 -11.71 -18.65
C THR A 42 12.00 -10.67 -18.45
N ALA A 43 11.84 -10.20 -17.20
CA ALA A 43 11.01 -9.04 -16.92
C ALA A 43 11.56 -7.89 -17.77
N PHE A 44 10.86 -7.54 -18.83
CA PHE A 44 11.22 -6.38 -19.63
C PHE A 44 11.03 -5.15 -18.77
N THR A 45 12.12 -4.62 -18.24
CA THR A 45 12.11 -3.29 -17.64
C THR A 45 11.85 -2.29 -18.76
N VAL A 46 11.04 -1.28 -18.46
CA VAL A 46 10.71 -0.17 -19.38
C VAL A 46 11.97 0.51 -19.99
N ASN A 47 13.14 0.28 -19.38
CA ASN A 47 14.43 0.82 -19.82
C ASN A 47 15.06 0.04 -21.01
N SER A 48 14.63 -1.16 -21.34
CA SER A 48 15.22 -1.91 -22.49
C SER A 48 14.66 -1.51 -23.85
N MET A 49 13.68 -0.60 -23.90
CA MET A 49 13.11 -0.09 -25.15
C MET A 49 13.88 1.11 -25.75
N ALA A 50 15.01 1.51 -25.17
CA ALA A 50 15.78 2.66 -25.68
C ALA A 50 16.77 2.30 -26.80
N THR A 51 16.87 1.05 -27.25
CA THR A 51 17.75 0.64 -28.34
C THR A 51 16.98 -0.18 -29.40
N GLY A 52 16.42 0.56 -30.37
CA GLY A 52 16.34 0.13 -31.77
C GLY A 52 15.48 -1.09 -32.10
N ALA A 53 14.16 -1.01 -31.98
CA ALA A 53 13.24 -1.81 -32.79
C ALA A 53 12.16 -0.88 -33.34
N GLU A 54 11.92 -1.00 -34.65
CA GLU A 54 11.00 -0.18 -35.46
C GLU A 54 9.59 -0.16 -34.81
N THR A 55 9.07 1.04 -34.68
CA THR A 55 7.70 1.31 -34.18
C THR A 55 6.72 0.90 -35.30
N THR A 56 6.11 -0.27 -35.18
CA THR A 56 4.84 -0.54 -35.83
C THR A 56 3.73 0.04 -34.95
N ASP A 57 2.88 0.82 -35.62
CA ASP A 57 1.66 1.47 -35.10
C ASP A 57 0.83 0.48 -34.26
N LEU A 58 0.87 0.66 -32.93
CA LEU A 58 0.16 -0.16 -31.99
C LEU A 58 -0.80 0.73 -31.20
N GLY A 59 -2.10 0.53 -31.46
CA GLY A 59 -3.21 1.25 -30.85
C GLY A 59 -3.20 1.28 -29.32
N GLN A 60 -4.08 2.09 -28.74
CA GLN A 60 -4.20 2.52 -27.34
C GLN A 60 -4.12 1.45 -26.22
N ASP A 61 -4.02 0.15 -26.56
CA ASP A 61 -4.02 -0.98 -25.61
C ASP A 61 -2.63 -1.56 -25.29
N ASN A 62 -1.55 -0.93 -25.76
CA ASN A 62 -0.19 -1.51 -25.76
C ASN A 62 0.51 -1.66 -24.41
N TYR A 63 -0.03 -1.12 -23.34
CA TYR A 63 0.59 -1.29 -22.01
C TYR A 63 0.20 -2.61 -21.31
N VAL A 64 -0.71 -3.37 -21.90
CA VAL A 64 -1.19 -4.64 -21.36
C VAL A 64 -0.30 -5.82 -21.71
N ASN A 65 0.48 -5.73 -22.78
CA ASN A 65 1.17 -6.89 -23.39
C ASN A 65 2.63 -7.11 -22.95
N VAL A 66 3.21 -6.29 -22.09
CA VAL A 66 4.62 -6.43 -21.69
C VAL A 66 4.81 -7.13 -20.34
N SER A 67 3.73 -7.32 -19.59
CA SER A 67 3.80 -8.07 -18.34
C SER A 67 3.36 -9.51 -18.58
N PRO A 68 4.10 -10.52 -18.06
CA PRO A 68 3.66 -11.90 -18.12
C PRO A 68 2.22 -12.06 -17.60
N PRO A 69 1.44 -13.02 -18.07
CA PRO A 69 0.08 -13.26 -17.59
C PRO A 69 0.03 -13.41 -16.06
N LEU A 70 -1.11 -13.07 -15.44
CA LEU A 70 -1.27 -13.24 -13.99
C LEU A 70 -1.21 -14.70 -13.55
N ASP A 71 -1.43 -15.61 -14.46
CA ASP A 71 -1.36 -17.07 -14.32
C ASP A 71 0.03 -17.67 -14.66
N ALA A 72 1.00 -16.84 -15.07
CA ALA A 72 2.37 -17.29 -15.24
C ALA A 72 2.91 -17.80 -13.90
N GLU A 73 3.60 -18.92 -13.93
CA GLU A 73 4.26 -19.48 -12.75
C GLU A 73 5.50 -18.65 -12.38
N TYR A 74 5.60 -18.28 -11.13
CA TYR A 74 6.74 -17.59 -10.54
C TYR A 74 7.39 -18.44 -9.47
N GLU A 75 8.70 -18.28 -9.34
CA GLU A 75 9.47 -18.74 -8.20
C GLU A 75 9.88 -17.53 -7.38
N TYR A 76 9.80 -17.64 -6.06
CA TYR A 76 10.31 -16.60 -5.18
C TYR A 76 11.75 -16.91 -4.76
N SER A 77 12.55 -15.86 -4.58
CA SER A 77 13.91 -15.99 -4.11
C SER A 77 13.91 -16.30 -2.61
N GLU A 78 14.66 -17.33 -2.21
CA GLU A 78 14.89 -17.64 -0.80
C GLU A 78 15.89 -16.69 -0.15
N HIS A 79 16.71 -16.00 -0.95
CA HIS A 79 17.74 -15.06 -0.51
C HIS A 79 17.63 -13.72 -1.25
N PRO A 80 16.52 -12.98 -1.05
CA PRO A 80 16.38 -11.68 -1.68
C PRO A 80 17.34 -10.66 -1.04
N ASP A 81 17.89 -9.77 -1.85
CA ASP A 81 18.78 -8.70 -1.38
C ASP A 81 18.05 -7.63 -0.55
N THR A 82 16.73 -7.61 -0.59
CA THR A 82 15.90 -6.58 0.05
C THR A 82 14.67 -7.16 0.72
N SER A 83 14.17 -6.46 1.75
CA SER A 83 12.85 -6.71 2.34
C SER A 83 11.81 -5.78 1.73
N PHE A 84 10.54 -6.14 1.85
CA PHE A 84 9.44 -5.27 1.43
C PHE A 84 8.35 -5.19 2.49
N ILE A 85 7.61 -4.09 2.47
CA ILE A 85 6.41 -3.88 3.27
C ILE A 85 5.27 -3.51 2.30
N LEU A 86 4.13 -4.18 2.43
CA LEU A 86 2.90 -3.82 1.74
C LEU A 86 2.00 -3.05 2.72
N ASP A 87 1.64 -1.83 2.34
CA ASP A 87 0.69 -1.01 3.10
C ASP A 87 -0.57 -0.77 2.27
N GLY A 88 -1.73 -1.07 2.88
CA GLY A 88 -3.03 -0.92 2.22
C GLY A 88 -3.39 -2.02 1.22
N PHE A 89 -2.61 -3.09 1.14
CA PHE A 89 -2.92 -4.30 0.37
C PHE A 89 -2.30 -5.53 1.05
N PRO A 90 -2.99 -6.69 1.12
CA PRO A 90 -4.38 -6.92 0.69
C PRO A 90 -5.40 -6.29 1.66
N ARG A 91 -6.65 -6.06 1.18
CA ARG A 91 -7.75 -5.51 1.97
C ARG A 91 -8.88 -6.50 2.22
N ASN A 92 -8.85 -7.64 1.53
CA ASN A 92 -9.82 -8.72 1.69
C ASN A 92 -9.16 -10.10 1.49
N PRO A 93 -9.84 -11.19 1.88
CA PRO A 93 -9.27 -12.54 1.76
C PRO A 93 -8.99 -13.00 0.34
N ALA A 94 -9.75 -12.53 -0.65
CA ALA A 94 -9.54 -12.90 -2.03
C ALA A 94 -8.21 -12.32 -2.55
N GLN A 95 -7.92 -11.07 -2.23
CA GLN A 95 -6.63 -10.43 -2.51
C GLN A 95 -5.48 -11.13 -1.79
N ALA A 96 -5.66 -11.51 -0.51
CA ALA A 96 -4.66 -12.24 0.25
C ALA A 96 -4.35 -13.60 -0.41
N THR A 97 -5.37 -14.35 -0.79
CA THR A 97 -5.19 -15.64 -1.47
C THR A 97 -4.45 -15.51 -2.80
N GLN A 98 -4.68 -14.41 -3.53
CA GLN A 98 -3.95 -14.14 -4.77
C GLN A 98 -2.51 -13.72 -4.51
N LEU A 99 -2.27 -12.93 -3.48
CA LEU A 99 -0.92 -12.53 -3.06
C LEU A 99 -0.10 -13.74 -2.60
N ASP A 100 -0.68 -14.65 -1.82
CA ASP A 100 -0.02 -15.86 -1.32
C ASP A 100 0.42 -16.82 -2.44
N LYS A 101 -0.24 -16.76 -3.60
CA LYS A 101 0.22 -17.52 -4.79
C LYS A 101 1.47 -16.92 -5.43
N LEU A 102 1.73 -15.63 -5.20
CA LEU A 102 2.89 -14.95 -5.75
C LEU A 102 4.09 -15.04 -4.81
N ILE A 103 3.88 -14.79 -3.51
CA ILE A 103 4.95 -14.70 -2.53
C ILE A 103 4.42 -14.99 -1.12
N PRO A 104 5.16 -15.78 -0.30
CA PRO A 104 4.79 -16.00 1.08
C PRO A 104 4.97 -14.72 1.92
N ILE A 105 4.01 -14.43 2.78
CA ILE A 105 4.07 -13.34 3.74
C ILE A 105 4.56 -13.87 5.08
N ASN A 106 5.68 -13.35 5.57
CA ASN A 106 6.32 -13.80 6.82
C ASN A 106 5.72 -13.14 8.06
N LEU A 107 5.14 -11.96 7.90
CA LEU A 107 4.54 -11.19 8.98
C LEU A 107 3.42 -10.31 8.45
N ALA A 108 2.24 -10.44 9.04
CA ALA A 108 1.12 -9.53 8.86
C ALA A 108 0.90 -8.78 10.17
N ILE A 109 0.99 -7.45 10.13
CA ILE A 109 0.85 -6.60 11.31
C ILE A 109 -0.54 -5.99 11.30
N HIS A 110 -1.33 -6.30 12.33
CA HIS A 110 -2.59 -5.61 12.61
C HIS A 110 -2.36 -4.53 13.67
N VAL A 111 -2.32 -3.29 13.23
CA VAL A 111 -2.25 -2.13 14.12
C VAL A 111 -3.65 -1.78 14.59
N HIS A 112 -3.87 -1.80 15.89
CA HIS A 112 -5.15 -1.45 16.51
C HIS A 112 -5.01 -0.17 17.34
N THR A 113 -5.90 0.78 17.07
CA THR A 113 -6.06 2.03 17.85
C THR A 113 -7.55 2.22 18.11
N PRO A 114 -7.95 2.64 19.33
CA PRO A 114 -9.37 2.90 19.64
C PRO A 114 -10.03 3.85 18.63
N THR A 115 -11.27 3.55 18.28
CA THR A 115 -12.04 4.29 17.27
C THR A 115 -12.16 5.78 17.57
N GLU A 116 -12.32 6.13 18.86
CA GLU A 116 -12.41 7.53 19.31
C GLU A 116 -11.14 8.31 19.00
N ILE A 117 -9.98 7.69 19.21
CA ILE A 117 -8.67 8.30 18.90
C ILE A 117 -8.48 8.48 17.39
N ILE A 118 -8.92 7.48 16.60
CA ILE A 118 -8.86 7.57 15.14
C ILE A 118 -9.74 8.72 14.65
N LEU A 119 -10.96 8.83 15.17
CA LEU A 119 -11.88 9.90 14.79
C LEU A 119 -11.33 11.29 15.20
N ASP A 120 -10.81 11.42 16.40
CA ASP A 120 -10.19 12.68 16.86
C ASP A 120 -9.05 13.10 15.93
N ARG A 121 -8.17 12.16 15.55
CA ARG A 121 -7.06 12.44 14.64
C ARG A 121 -7.52 12.90 13.27
N ILE A 122 -8.56 12.29 12.72
CA ILE A 122 -9.06 12.60 11.39
C ILE A 122 -9.78 13.94 11.38
N CYS A 123 -10.65 14.19 12.36
CA CYS A 123 -11.39 15.44 12.44
C CYS A 123 -10.49 16.66 12.69
N ASN A 124 -9.33 16.44 13.29
CA ASN A 124 -8.34 17.49 13.57
C ASN A 124 -7.19 17.52 12.53
N ARG A 125 -7.30 16.77 11.44
CA ARG A 125 -6.30 16.72 10.39
C ARG A 125 -6.43 17.90 9.44
N TRP A 126 -5.27 18.49 9.12
CA TRP A 126 -5.11 19.52 8.14
C TRP A 126 -4.00 19.15 7.18
N ILE A 127 -4.14 19.51 5.92
CA ILE A 127 -3.15 19.20 4.89
C ILE A 127 -2.76 20.45 4.12
N HIS A 128 -1.52 20.48 3.69
CA HIS A 128 -1.03 21.40 2.69
C HIS A 128 -1.15 20.78 1.30
N PRO A 129 -2.05 21.26 0.41
CA PRO A 129 -2.39 20.58 -0.85
C PRO A 129 -1.18 20.34 -1.75
N SER A 130 -0.33 21.35 -1.90
CA SER A 130 0.80 21.33 -2.86
C SER A 130 1.90 20.33 -2.47
N SER A 131 2.14 20.10 -1.16
CA SER A 131 3.22 19.21 -0.68
C SER A 131 2.75 17.92 -0.04
N GLY A 132 1.45 17.82 0.28
CA GLY A 132 0.92 16.69 1.05
C GLY A 132 1.31 16.67 2.53
N ARG A 133 2.00 17.69 3.05
CA ARG A 133 2.31 17.77 4.49
C ARG A 133 1.04 17.78 5.31
N THR A 134 1.08 17.02 6.40
CA THR A 134 -0.08 16.83 7.27
C THR A 134 0.19 17.39 8.66
N TYR A 135 -0.77 18.12 9.16
CA TYR A 135 -0.81 18.67 10.50
C TYR A 135 -2.00 18.12 11.27
N ASN A 136 -1.94 18.20 12.58
CA ASN A 136 -3.06 17.87 13.44
C ASN A 136 -3.12 18.88 14.59
N THR A 137 -4.29 19.46 14.83
CA THR A 137 -4.44 20.51 15.82
C THR A 137 -4.25 20.05 17.27
N THR A 138 -4.30 18.73 17.53
CA THR A 138 -4.19 18.17 18.90
C THR A 138 -2.77 17.73 19.25
N PHE A 139 -2.02 17.10 18.34
CA PHE A 139 -0.70 16.52 18.66
C PHE A 139 0.45 16.97 17.74
N ASN A 140 0.16 17.59 16.61
CA ASN A 140 1.17 18.12 15.68
C ASN A 140 0.65 19.41 15.02
N PRO A 141 0.38 20.47 15.82
CA PRO A 141 -0.18 21.70 15.30
C PRO A 141 0.85 22.45 14.45
N PRO A 142 0.40 23.18 13.42
CA PRO A 142 1.28 24.10 12.71
C PRO A 142 1.72 25.24 13.64
N LYS A 143 2.89 25.83 13.37
CA LYS A 143 3.42 26.98 14.12
C LYS A 143 2.49 28.17 14.10
N VAL A 144 1.86 28.41 12.94
CA VAL A 144 0.83 29.40 12.77
C VAL A 144 -0.46 28.70 12.36
N ALA A 145 -1.52 28.91 13.12
CA ALA A 145 -2.80 28.24 12.90
C ALA A 145 -3.29 28.43 11.44
N GLY A 146 -3.59 27.30 10.77
CA GLY A 146 -4.10 27.29 9.41
C GLY A 146 -3.08 27.55 8.29
N GLN A 147 -1.77 27.60 8.62
CA GLN A 147 -0.71 27.81 7.63
C GLN A 147 0.32 26.69 7.67
N ASP A 148 0.90 26.38 6.51
CA ASP A 148 1.99 25.44 6.37
C ASP A 148 3.30 26.01 6.92
N ASP A 149 4.01 25.25 7.73
CA ASP A 149 5.23 25.69 8.43
C ASP A 149 6.41 26.03 7.50
N VAL A 150 6.38 25.55 6.27
CA VAL A 150 7.48 25.70 5.31
C VAL A 150 7.18 26.78 4.29
N THR A 151 5.96 26.80 3.76
CA THR A 151 5.57 27.73 2.67
C THR A 151 4.74 28.91 3.15
N GLY A 152 4.12 28.83 4.33
CA GLY A 152 3.15 29.81 4.83
C GLY A 152 1.79 29.75 4.11
N GLU A 153 1.61 28.81 3.17
CA GLU A 153 0.35 28.65 2.44
C GLU A 153 -0.76 28.07 3.34
N LYS A 154 -2.00 28.31 2.91
CA LYS A 154 -3.18 27.91 3.69
C LYS A 154 -3.31 26.38 3.75
N LEU A 155 -3.58 25.86 4.92
CA LEU A 155 -3.98 24.47 5.15
C LEU A 155 -5.47 24.28 4.87
N VAL A 156 -5.82 23.08 4.41
CA VAL A 156 -7.21 22.66 4.15
C VAL A 156 -7.52 21.36 4.83
N GLN A 157 -8.78 21.12 5.14
CA GLN A 157 -9.28 19.80 5.51
C GLN A 157 -9.78 19.09 4.25
N ARG A 158 -9.71 17.76 4.24
CA ARG A 158 -10.30 16.96 3.16
C ARG A 158 -11.82 16.95 3.30
N ASP A 159 -12.53 16.91 2.18
CA ASP A 159 -14.00 16.88 2.19
C ASP A 159 -14.56 15.61 2.85
N ASP A 160 -13.79 14.52 2.87
CA ASP A 160 -14.14 13.25 3.48
C ASP A 160 -13.70 13.12 4.96
N ASP A 161 -13.02 14.12 5.55
CA ASP A 161 -12.61 14.12 6.97
C ASP A 161 -13.77 14.51 7.92
N LYS A 162 -14.97 14.00 7.64
CA LYS A 162 -16.18 14.20 8.45
C LYS A 162 -16.43 13.00 9.36
N PRO A 163 -16.82 13.21 10.64
CA PRO A 163 -17.03 12.13 11.59
C PRO A 163 -17.98 11.04 11.10
N GLU A 164 -19.07 11.41 10.42
CA GLU A 164 -20.10 10.48 9.94
C GLU A 164 -19.54 9.58 8.83
N VAL A 165 -18.79 10.15 7.90
CA VAL A 165 -18.14 9.43 6.79
C VAL A 165 -17.15 8.41 7.35
N TRP A 166 -16.34 8.84 8.33
CA TRP A 166 -15.32 7.97 8.91
C TRP A 166 -15.90 6.90 9.83
N LYS A 167 -16.95 7.16 10.58
CA LYS A 167 -17.66 6.12 11.36
C LYS A 167 -18.19 5.00 10.46
N ALA A 168 -18.82 5.35 9.34
CA ALA A 168 -19.28 4.37 8.37
C ALA A 168 -18.09 3.58 7.76
N ARG A 169 -17.00 4.25 7.44
CA ARG A 169 -15.78 3.67 6.86
C ARG A 169 -15.07 2.72 7.83
N LEU A 170 -14.94 3.10 9.11
CA LEU A 170 -14.36 2.26 10.16
C LEU A 170 -15.22 1.02 10.39
N LYS A 171 -16.53 1.16 10.48
CA LYS A 171 -17.43 0.02 10.60
C LYS A 171 -17.29 -0.96 9.44
N HIS A 172 -17.27 -0.47 8.20
CA HIS A 172 -17.05 -1.31 7.03
C HIS A 172 -15.66 -1.97 7.04
N PHE A 173 -14.63 -1.25 7.47
CA PHE A 173 -13.29 -1.80 7.64
C PHE A 173 -13.27 -2.91 8.69
N GLU A 174 -13.87 -2.73 9.86
CA GLU A 174 -13.97 -3.75 10.91
C GLU A 174 -14.66 -5.01 10.39
N GLU A 175 -15.80 -4.87 9.69
CA GLU A 175 -16.54 -5.98 9.11
C GLU A 175 -15.73 -6.72 8.02
N SER A 176 -15.09 -6.02 7.12
CA SER A 176 -14.36 -6.59 5.99
C SER A 176 -12.99 -7.17 6.39
N SER A 177 -12.31 -6.55 7.36
CA SER A 177 -10.96 -6.97 7.76
C SER A 177 -10.95 -8.23 8.62
N GLN A 178 -12.05 -8.57 9.33
CA GLN A 178 -12.07 -9.76 10.18
C GLN A 178 -11.74 -11.05 9.46
N SER A 179 -12.26 -11.22 8.25
CA SER A 179 -11.99 -12.40 7.43
C SER A 179 -10.54 -12.43 6.91
N LEU A 180 -9.96 -11.27 6.62
CA LEU A 180 -8.53 -11.12 6.27
C LEU A 180 -7.64 -11.44 7.46
N LEU A 181 -7.95 -10.94 8.65
CA LEU A 181 -7.20 -11.23 9.87
C LEU A 181 -7.22 -12.73 10.18
N ARG A 182 -8.38 -13.41 10.06
CA ARG A 182 -8.48 -14.86 10.22
C ARG A 182 -7.66 -15.64 9.19
N HIS A 183 -7.51 -15.10 7.97
CA HIS A 183 -6.66 -15.70 6.95
C HIS A 183 -5.20 -15.76 7.42
N TYR A 184 -4.62 -14.63 7.83
CA TYR A 184 -3.24 -14.58 8.32
C TYR A 184 -3.03 -15.20 9.70
N GLU A 185 -4.08 -15.26 10.53
CA GLU A 185 -4.05 -15.99 11.80
C GLU A 185 -3.92 -17.50 11.58
N ARG A 186 -4.65 -18.05 10.60
CA ARG A 186 -4.52 -19.48 10.22
C ARG A 186 -3.14 -19.83 9.65
N LEU A 187 -2.50 -18.89 8.98
CA LEU A 187 -1.12 -19.06 8.50
C LEU A 187 -0.06 -18.89 9.60
N GLY A 188 -0.46 -18.48 10.81
CA GLY A 188 0.46 -18.27 11.93
C GLY A 188 1.36 -17.04 11.80
N VAL A 189 1.08 -16.15 10.85
CA VAL A 189 1.92 -14.97 10.57
C VAL A 189 1.31 -13.66 11.08
N LEU A 190 0.08 -13.68 11.61
CA LEU A 190 -0.56 -12.49 12.15
C LEU A 190 0.05 -12.10 13.50
N TRP A 191 0.41 -10.84 13.62
CA TRP A 191 0.77 -10.21 14.89
C TRP A 191 -0.07 -8.96 15.11
N ARG A 192 -0.62 -8.82 16.32
CA ARG A 192 -1.44 -7.67 16.70
C ARG A 192 -0.64 -6.76 17.60
N VAL A 193 -0.69 -5.46 17.30
CA VAL A 193 -0.09 -4.41 18.13
C VAL A 193 -1.12 -3.34 18.42
N GLU A 194 -1.19 -2.96 19.67
CA GLU A 194 -2.13 -1.94 20.14
C GLU A 194 -1.37 -0.73 20.69
N GLY A 195 -1.93 0.45 20.48
CA GLY A 195 -1.42 1.69 21.03
C GLY A 195 -2.23 2.90 20.56
N ASN A 196 -2.09 3.96 21.36
CA ASN A 196 -2.78 5.21 21.12
C ASN A 196 -1.98 6.16 20.22
N THR A 197 -0.68 6.00 20.17
CA THR A 197 0.23 6.88 19.42
C THR A 197 1.25 6.08 18.63
N SER A 198 1.83 6.71 17.62
CA SER A 198 2.96 6.13 16.87
C SER A 198 4.16 5.88 17.78
N ASP A 199 4.37 6.73 18.79
CA ASP A 199 5.47 6.61 19.75
C ASP A 199 5.31 5.39 20.67
N GLU A 200 4.07 4.96 20.93
CA GLU A 200 3.79 3.72 21.66
C GLU A 200 3.91 2.48 20.76
N ILE A 201 3.48 2.58 19.51
CA ILE A 201 3.40 1.46 18.58
C ILE A 201 4.76 1.15 17.95
N SER A 202 5.50 2.17 17.51
CA SER A 202 6.75 1.97 16.76
C SER A 202 7.81 1.17 17.51
N PRO A 203 8.08 1.43 18.81
CA PRO A 203 9.03 0.61 19.58
C PRO A 203 8.61 -0.87 19.66
N LYS A 204 7.30 -1.15 19.77
CA LYS A 204 6.77 -2.51 19.80
C LYS A 204 7.01 -3.22 18.46
N ILE A 205 6.79 -2.51 17.35
CA ILE A 205 7.04 -3.03 16.00
C ILE A 205 8.53 -3.32 15.81
N PHE A 206 9.41 -2.40 16.19
CA PHE A 206 10.86 -2.63 16.08
C PHE A 206 11.34 -3.80 16.94
N ALA A 207 10.82 -3.93 18.16
CA ALA A 207 11.14 -5.06 19.03
C ALA A 207 10.69 -6.40 18.42
N GLU A 208 9.50 -6.43 17.82
CA GLU A 208 8.99 -7.63 17.14
C GLU A 208 9.80 -7.98 15.89
N PHE A 209 10.20 -7.00 15.09
CA PHE A 209 11.11 -7.22 13.97
C PHE A 209 12.45 -7.76 14.42
N GLN A 210 13.04 -7.18 15.47
CA GLN A 210 14.30 -7.68 16.04
C GLN A 210 14.15 -9.11 16.55
N ARG A 211 13.05 -9.43 17.20
CA ARG A 211 12.77 -10.77 17.71
C ARG A 211 12.62 -11.82 16.61
N ARG A 212 11.98 -11.46 15.49
CA ARG A 212 11.70 -12.41 14.38
C ARG A 212 12.82 -12.52 13.37
N PHE A 213 13.46 -11.41 13.05
CA PHE A 213 14.38 -11.27 11.91
C PHE A 213 15.75 -10.73 12.30
N GLY A 214 15.94 -10.29 13.55
CA GLY A 214 17.24 -9.87 14.05
C GLY A 214 18.14 -11.09 14.23
N ALA A 215 19.30 -11.08 13.56
CA ALA A 215 20.36 -12.07 13.73
C ALA A 215 21.15 -11.82 15.01
#